data_7d81806128f5de8be8682bfe4a02248c
#
_entry.id   7d81806128f5de8be8682bfe4a02248c
#
_cell.length_a   1.000
_cell.length_b   1.000
_cell.length_c   1.000
_cell.angle_alpha   90.00
_cell.angle_beta   90.00
_cell.angle_gamma   90.00
#
_symmetry.space_group_name_H-M   'P 1'
#
loop_
_entity.id
_entity.type
_entity.pdbx_description
1 polymer ?
#
loop_
_entity_poly.entity_id
_entity_poly.type
_entity_poly.pdbx_seq_one_letter_code
_entity_poly.pdbx_strand_id
1 'polypeptide(L)'
;GGSLGGARVGALLEALAVADAPGLLGQVRQLDEMAPDYGDVLAGLATLLQQIAVVQVAGTGALDAEAGGEDDTAFLARLAASMAPETVQLMYQIAVIGRRDLVLAPVPRTGFEMALLRMVAFHPERQQPAVSVVSAVPAAAPAPKASVPPAATPKAPVASGDISDWPAFVQTLTLDGAARQLATHCALAAQSPFEIR
;
A
#
# COMPACT_ATOMS: atom_id res chain seq x y z
N GLY A 1 22.46 -21.15 14.88
CA GLY A 1 21.69 -20.26 15.75
C GLY A 1 20.52 -19.58 15.04
N GLY A 2 19.94 -20.19 13.99
CA GLY A 2 18.95 -19.50 13.13
C GLY A 2 17.47 -19.78 13.39
N SER A 3 17.11 -20.79 14.18
CA SER A 3 15.74 -21.31 14.15
C SER A 3 14.67 -20.52 14.94
N LEU A 4 15.00 -19.94 16.08
CA LEU A 4 14.02 -19.20 16.89
C LEU A 4 13.77 -17.78 16.37
N GLY A 5 14.81 -17.09 15.91
CA GLY A 5 14.68 -15.77 15.31
C GLY A 5 13.92 -15.83 13.96
N GLY A 6 14.25 -16.79 13.12
CA GLY A 6 13.60 -16.99 11.81
C GLY A 6 12.11 -17.31 11.94
N ALA A 7 11.72 -18.21 12.83
CA ALA A 7 10.33 -18.57 13.08
C ALA A 7 9.48 -17.38 13.53
N ARG A 8 10.03 -16.45 14.32
CA ARG A 8 9.32 -15.23 14.78
C ARG A 8 9.19 -14.19 13.69
N VAL A 9 10.24 -13.99 12.91
CA VAL A 9 10.16 -13.10 11.74
C VAL A 9 9.14 -13.64 10.74
N GLY A 10 9.09 -14.96 10.54
CA GLY A 10 8.07 -15.61 9.73
C GLY A 10 6.65 -15.36 10.24
N ALA A 11 6.42 -15.49 11.55
CA ALA A 11 5.10 -15.22 12.14
C ALA A 11 4.67 -13.74 12.00
N LEU A 12 5.61 -12.79 12.16
CA LEU A 12 5.33 -11.37 11.87
C LEU A 12 4.94 -11.17 10.40
N LEU A 13 5.63 -11.84 9.48
CA LEU A 13 5.35 -11.73 8.06
C LEU A 13 3.97 -12.34 7.69
N GLU A 14 3.57 -13.44 8.33
CA GLU A 14 2.22 -14.01 8.16
C GLU A 14 1.13 -13.03 8.61
N ALA A 15 1.29 -12.39 9.77
CA ALA A 15 0.36 -11.38 10.25
C ALA A 15 0.29 -10.16 9.32
N LEU A 16 1.44 -9.76 8.75
CA LEU A 16 1.51 -8.68 7.75
C LEU A 16 0.81 -9.08 6.45
N ALA A 17 0.98 -10.31 5.98
CA ALA A 17 0.37 -10.79 4.73
C ALA A 17 -1.16 -10.74 4.75
N VAL A 18 -1.78 -10.91 5.93
CA VAL A 18 -3.24 -10.81 6.12
C VAL A 18 -3.68 -9.49 6.75
N ALA A 19 -2.77 -8.52 6.87
CA ALA A 19 -3.02 -7.22 7.50
C ALA A 19 -3.65 -7.29 8.91
N ASP A 20 -3.29 -8.32 9.71
CA ASP A 20 -3.76 -8.49 11.09
C ASP A 20 -2.98 -7.59 12.06
N ALA A 21 -3.41 -6.35 12.20
CA ALA A 21 -2.77 -5.40 13.11
C ALA A 21 -2.85 -5.81 14.60
N PRO A 22 -3.97 -6.31 15.13
CA PRO A 22 -4.01 -6.79 16.52
C PRO A 22 -3.06 -7.97 16.78
N GLY A 23 -3.04 -8.97 15.92
CA GLY A 23 -2.14 -10.11 16.00
C GLY A 23 -0.68 -9.69 15.92
N LEU A 24 -0.36 -8.79 14.99
CA LEU A 24 0.98 -8.22 14.82
C LEU A 24 1.48 -7.53 16.10
N LEU A 25 0.67 -6.66 16.71
CA LEU A 25 1.03 -5.99 17.97
C LEU A 25 1.14 -6.97 19.14
N GLY A 26 0.36 -8.07 19.12
CA GLY A 26 0.50 -9.18 20.06
C GLY A 26 1.87 -9.85 19.96
N GLN A 27 2.34 -10.12 18.73
CA GLN A 27 3.65 -10.71 18.48
C GLN A 27 4.80 -9.75 18.85
N VAL A 28 4.64 -8.44 18.61
CA VAL A 28 5.62 -7.45 19.04
C VAL A 28 5.80 -7.45 20.55
N ARG A 29 4.72 -7.56 21.32
CA ARG A 29 4.81 -7.67 22.80
C ARG A 29 5.56 -8.91 23.25
N GLN A 30 5.29 -10.07 22.63
CA GLN A 30 6.01 -11.32 22.93
C GLN A 30 7.49 -11.23 22.53
N LEU A 31 7.79 -10.56 21.45
CA LEU A 31 9.15 -10.32 20.98
C LEU A 31 9.92 -9.42 21.98
N ASP A 32 9.27 -8.37 22.48
CA ASP A 32 9.85 -7.40 23.42
C ASP A 32 10.31 -8.04 24.75
N GLU A 33 9.61 -9.07 25.22
CA GLU A 33 9.97 -9.83 26.44
C GLU A 33 11.37 -10.43 26.37
N MET A 34 11.92 -10.57 25.17
CA MET A 34 13.24 -11.15 24.94
C MET A 34 14.33 -10.13 24.64
N ALA A 35 14.01 -8.82 24.76
CA ALA A 35 14.92 -7.73 24.46
C ALA A 35 15.63 -7.89 23.08
N PRO A 36 14.89 -7.99 21.96
CA PRO A 36 15.47 -8.25 20.65
C PRO A 36 16.24 -7.04 20.12
N ASP A 37 17.15 -7.28 19.19
CA ASP A 37 17.60 -6.20 18.30
C ASP A 37 16.52 -6.00 17.20
N TYR A 38 15.76 -4.92 17.31
CA TYR A 38 14.70 -4.60 16.35
C TYR A 38 15.23 -4.31 14.94
N GLY A 39 16.50 -3.85 14.83
CA GLY A 39 17.18 -3.68 13.55
C GLY A 39 17.41 -5.01 12.85
N ASP A 40 17.80 -6.04 13.62
CA ASP A 40 17.99 -7.39 13.10
C ASP A 40 16.65 -8.05 12.72
N VAL A 41 15.58 -7.79 13.48
CA VAL A 41 14.23 -8.27 13.11
C VAL A 41 13.77 -7.65 11.78
N LEU A 42 13.95 -6.33 11.59
CA LEU A 42 13.63 -5.67 10.31
C LEU A 42 14.53 -6.16 9.17
N ALA A 43 15.80 -6.44 9.43
CA ALA A 43 16.68 -7.04 8.44
C ALA A 43 16.21 -8.45 8.02
N GLY A 44 15.80 -9.26 8.98
CA GLY A 44 15.20 -10.57 8.73
C GLY A 44 13.91 -10.49 7.90
N LEU A 45 13.02 -9.54 8.23
CA LEU A 45 11.81 -9.27 7.43
C LEU A 45 12.18 -8.87 5.99
N ALA A 46 13.14 -7.96 5.80
CA ALA A 46 13.59 -7.56 4.48
C ALA A 46 14.16 -8.75 3.68
N THR A 47 14.93 -9.64 4.34
CA THR A 47 15.44 -10.85 3.69
C THR A 47 14.33 -11.78 3.22
N LEU A 48 13.32 -12.07 4.07
CA LEU A 48 12.20 -12.91 3.68
C LEU A 48 11.36 -12.28 2.55
N LEU A 49 11.11 -10.98 2.61
CA LEU A 49 10.39 -10.25 1.56
C LEU A 49 11.16 -10.27 0.23
N GLN A 50 12.50 -10.15 0.27
CA GLN A 50 13.34 -10.29 -0.91
C GLN A 50 13.24 -11.70 -1.50
N GLN A 51 13.30 -12.74 -0.66
CA GLN A 51 13.16 -14.13 -1.11
C GLN A 51 11.77 -14.38 -1.72
N ILE A 52 10.70 -13.85 -1.12
CA ILE A 52 9.35 -13.91 -1.70
C ILE A 52 9.31 -13.24 -3.08
N ALA A 53 9.92 -12.06 -3.23
CA ALA A 53 9.99 -11.38 -4.53
C ALA A 53 10.75 -12.19 -5.58
N VAL A 54 11.84 -12.87 -5.20
CA VAL A 54 12.57 -13.79 -6.07
C VAL A 54 11.69 -14.95 -6.51
N VAL A 55 10.96 -15.57 -5.57
CA VAL A 55 10.03 -16.66 -5.88
C VAL A 55 8.91 -16.20 -6.83
N GLN A 56 8.38 -15.00 -6.65
CA GLN A 56 7.33 -14.43 -7.53
C GLN A 56 7.82 -14.23 -8.97
N VAL A 57 9.07 -13.87 -9.16
CA VAL A 57 9.62 -13.55 -10.49
C VAL A 57 10.28 -14.76 -11.15
N ALA A 58 11.05 -15.54 -10.40
CA ALA A 58 11.92 -16.60 -10.93
C ALA A 58 11.55 -18.00 -10.46
N GLY A 59 10.58 -18.14 -9.56
CA GLY A 59 10.16 -19.41 -8.99
C GLY A 59 11.08 -19.88 -7.85
N THR A 60 10.66 -20.94 -7.16
CA THR A 60 11.38 -21.50 -5.99
C THR A 60 12.77 -22.04 -6.32
N GLY A 61 13.01 -22.46 -7.56
CA GLY A 61 14.31 -22.95 -8.01
C GLY A 61 15.41 -21.90 -8.07
N ALA A 62 15.05 -20.62 -7.93
CA ALA A 62 16.01 -19.50 -7.87
C ALA A 62 16.46 -19.16 -6.44
N LEU A 63 15.92 -19.82 -5.42
CA LEU A 63 16.39 -19.70 -4.05
C LEU A 63 17.69 -20.51 -3.89
N ASP A 64 18.65 -19.96 -3.15
CA ASP A 64 19.86 -20.67 -2.80
C ASP A 64 19.53 -21.91 -1.98
N ALA A 65 19.89 -23.09 -2.49
CA ALA A 65 19.58 -24.38 -1.87
C ALA A 65 20.19 -24.53 -0.46
N GLU A 66 21.18 -23.72 -0.12
CA GLU A 66 21.83 -23.70 1.20
C GLU A 66 21.14 -22.78 2.22
N ALA A 67 20.20 -21.92 1.78
CA ALA A 67 19.61 -20.87 2.62
C ALA A 67 18.36 -21.31 3.43
N GLY A 68 17.76 -22.46 3.10
CA GLY A 68 16.58 -22.94 3.82
C GLY A 68 16.25 -24.40 3.48
N GLY A 69 15.61 -25.10 4.42
CA GLY A 69 15.09 -26.44 4.20
C GLY A 69 13.85 -26.44 3.29
N GLU A 70 13.33 -27.64 2.99
CA GLU A 70 12.08 -27.79 2.20
C GLU A 70 10.90 -27.05 2.83
N ASP A 71 10.82 -27.01 4.16
CA ASP A 71 9.77 -26.31 4.92
C ASP A 71 9.85 -24.79 4.71
N ASP A 72 11.05 -24.22 4.69
CA ASP A 72 11.24 -22.79 4.45
C ASP A 72 10.88 -22.41 3.01
N THR A 73 11.23 -23.27 2.05
CA THR A 73 10.87 -23.07 0.64
C THR A 73 9.35 -23.13 0.43
N ALA A 74 8.67 -24.10 1.07
CA ALA A 74 7.21 -24.20 1.02
C ALA A 74 6.51 -23.00 1.67
N PHE A 75 7.05 -22.50 2.79
CA PHE A 75 6.60 -21.28 3.45
C PHE A 75 6.69 -20.06 2.52
N LEU A 76 7.84 -19.84 1.91
CA LEU A 76 8.06 -18.74 0.97
C LEU A 76 7.15 -18.83 -0.26
N ALA A 77 6.99 -20.03 -0.84
CA ALA A 77 6.10 -20.26 -1.97
C ALA A 77 4.63 -19.93 -1.65
N ARG A 78 4.16 -20.31 -0.47
CA ARG A 78 2.80 -20.00 0.00
C ARG A 78 2.58 -18.50 0.13
N LEU A 79 3.51 -17.77 0.73
CA LEU A 79 3.41 -16.31 0.86
C LEU A 79 3.55 -15.60 -0.48
N ALA A 80 4.45 -16.09 -1.36
CA ALA A 80 4.59 -15.56 -2.71
C ALA A 80 3.29 -15.67 -3.54
N ALA A 81 2.52 -16.73 -3.33
CA ALA A 81 1.23 -16.94 -4.00
C ALA A 81 0.10 -16.09 -3.39
N SER A 82 0.19 -15.70 -2.11
CA SER A 82 -0.86 -14.97 -1.40
C SER A 82 -0.71 -13.46 -1.41
N MET A 83 0.48 -12.94 -1.67
CA MET A 83 0.79 -11.50 -1.63
C MET A 83 0.95 -10.93 -3.04
N ALA A 84 0.40 -9.73 -3.27
CA ALA A 84 0.65 -9.01 -4.51
C ALA A 84 2.13 -8.55 -4.59
N PRO A 85 2.80 -8.64 -5.77
CA PRO A 85 4.20 -8.25 -5.93
C PRO A 85 4.47 -6.80 -5.48
N GLU A 86 3.55 -5.89 -5.74
CA GLU A 86 3.64 -4.47 -5.35
C GLU A 86 3.65 -4.34 -3.82
N THR A 87 2.84 -5.13 -3.12
CA THR A 87 2.79 -5.17 -1.65
C THR A 87 4.11 -5.66 -1.08
N VAL A 88 4.68 -6.71 -1.64
CA VAL A 88 5.99 -7.26 -1.23
C VAL A 88 7.08 -6.21 -1.39
N GLN A 89 7.14 -5.53 -2.54
CA GLN A 89 8.12 -4.47 -2.79
C GLN A 89 7.97 -3.30 -1.83
N LEU A 90 6.74 -2.86 -1.57
CA LEU A 90 6.47 -1.77 -0.64
C LEU A 90 6.87 -2.14 0.80
N MET A 91 6.51 -3.34 1.27
CA MET A 91 6.89 -3.82 2.60
C MET A 91 8.41 -3.95 2.73
N TYR A 92 9.10 -4.42 1.69
CA TYR A 92 10.56 -4.45 1.66
C TYR A 92 11.16 -3.06 1.84
N GLN A 93 10.69 -2.07 1.10
CA GLN A 93 11.15 -0.69 1.25
C GLN A 93 10.90 -0.15 2.65
N ILE A 94 9.72 -0.41 3.23
CA ILE A 94 9.39 0.03 4.59
C ILE A 94 10.32 -0.64 5.60
N ALA A 95 10.64 -1.92 5.45
CA ALA A 95 11.57 -2.64 6.34
C ALA A 95 12.98 -2.03 6.30
N VAL A 96 13.51 -1.79 5.10
CA VAL A 96 14.85 -1.21 4.90
C VAL A 96 14.93 0.22 5.46
N ILE A 97 13.93 1.06 5.15
CA ILE A 97 13.87 2.44 5.66
C ILE A 97 13.65 2.43 7.17
N GLY A 98 12.74 1.61 7.68
CA GLY A 98 12.46 1.48 9.11
C GLY A 98 13.70 1.08 9.90
N ARG A 99 14.51 0.14 9.38
CA ARG A 99 15.78 -0.24 10.00
C ARG A 99 16.76 0.94 10.10
N ARG A 100 16.89 1.71 9.03
CA ARG A 100 17.73 2.93 9.02
C ARG A 100 17.23 3.97 10.02
N ASP A 101 15.91 4.15 10.11
CA ASP A 101 15.29 5.20 10.89
C ASP A 101 15.14 4.84 12.39
N LEU A 102 15.37 3.56 12.77
CA LEU A 102 15.32 3.13 14.19
C LEU A 102 16.24 3.94 15.10
N VAL A 103 17.41 4.37 14.61
CA VAL A 103 18.36 5.18 15.39
C VAL A 103 17.84 6.59 15.70
N LEU A 104 16.84 7.05 14.94
CA LEU A 104 16.18 8.34 15.12
C LEU A 104 14.96 8.26 16.05
N ALA A 105 14.48 7.05 16.32
CA ALA A 105 13.32 6.84 17.17
C ALA A 105 13.67 7.09 18.64
N PRO A 106 12.83 7.82 19.41
CA PRO A 106 13.04 8.02 20.84
C PRO A 106 13.16 6.71 21.62
N VAL A 107 12.42 5.70 21.19
CA VAL A 107 12.44 4.34 21.73
C VAL A 107 12.48 3.38 20.55
N PRO A 108 13.47 2.47 20.44
CA PRO A 108 13.60 1.54 19.30
C PRO A 108 12.34 0.69 19.07
N ARG A 109 11.70 0.22 20.12
CA ARG A 109 10.42 -0.50 20.05
C ARG A 109 9.35 0.30 19.32
N THR A 110 9.17 1.57 19.67
CA THR A 110 8.17 2.43 19.03
C THR A 110 8.49 2.64 17.55
N GLY A 111 9.76 2.83 17.19
CA GLY A 111 10.19 2.91 15.79
C GLY A 111 9.87 1.63 15.01
N PHE A 112 10.11 0.48 15.62
CA PHE A 112 9.78 -0.83 15.05
C PHE A 112 8.25 -1.01 14.86
N GLU A 113 7.45 -0.75 15.91
CA GLU A 113 5.98 -0.79 15.83
C GLU A 113 5.45 0.11 14.71
N MET A 114 5.99 1.33 14.59
CA MET A 114 5.57 2.26 13.53
C MET A 114 5.93 1.76 12.13
N ALA A 115 7.07 1.10 11.95
CA ALA A 115 7.43 0.49 10.67
C ALA A 115 6.43 -0.63 10.30
N LEU A 116 6.09 -1.51 11.23
CA LEU A 116 5.12 -2.58 11.01
C LEU A 116 3.70 -2.04 10.75
N LEU A 117 3.24 -1.06 11.54
CA LEU A 117 1.93 -0.43 11.34
C LEU A 117 1.84 0.28 9.99
N ARG A 118 2.94 0.87 9.50
CA ARG A 118 3.01 1.43 8.14
C ARG A 118 2.82 0.36 7.08
N MET A 119 3.43 -0.83 7.22
CA MET A 119 3.21 -1.95 6.30
C MET A 119 1.74 -2.36 6.25
N VAL A 120 1.07 -2.44 7.40
CA VAL A 120 -0.37 -2.77 7.49
C VAL A 120 -1.25 -1.65 6.89
N ALA A 121 -0.92 -0.37 7.15
CA ALA A 121 -1.70 0.76 6.67
C ALA A 121 -1.68 0.88 5.13
N PHE A 122 -0.56 0.52 4.50
CA PHE A 122 -0.41 0.53 3.05
C PHE A 122 -0.75 -0.81 2.38
N HIS A 123 -1.32 -1.76 3.11
CA HIS A 123 -1.80 -3.01 2.52
C HIS A 123 -2.97 -2.71 1.57
N PRO A 124 -2.94 -3.17 0.30
CA PRO A 124 -3.92 -2.78 -0.72
C PRO A 124 -5.35 -3.19 -0.37
N GLU A 125 -5.56 -4.29 0.33
CA GLU A 125 -6.89 -4.71 0.77
C GLU A 125 -7.55 -3.74 1.77
N ARG A 126 -6.76 -2.99 2.54
CA ARG A 126 -7.27 -1.93 3.43
C ARG A 126 -7.51 -0.61 2.71
N GLN A 127 -6.92 -0.41 1.54
CA GLN A 127 -7.08 0.80 0.74
C GLN A 127 -8.29 0.74 -0.19
N GLN A 128 -8.98 -0.40 -0.29
CA GLN A 128 -10.29 -0.40 -0.93
C GLN A 128 -11.22 0.47 -0.08
N PRO A 129 -11.72 1.62 -0.60
CA PRO A 129 -12.76 2.34 0.09
C PRO A 129 -13.90 1.34 0.27
N ALA A 130 -14.34 1.15 1.51
CA ALA A 130 -15.60 0.48 1.74
C ALA A 130 -16.63 1.24 0.90
N VAL A 131 -17.03 0.64 -0.23
CA VAL A 131 -18.20 1.11 -0.97
C VAL A 131 -19.32 0.86 0.02
N SER A 132 -19.65 1.89 0.80
CA SER A 132 -20.87 1.87 1.62
C SER A 132 -21.99 1.69 0.63
N VAL A 133 -22.44 0.43 0.48
CA VAL A 133 -23.72 0.12 -0.11
C VAL A 133 -24.71 0.78 0.85
N VAL A 134 -25.09 2.00 0.51
CA VAL A 134 -26.24 2.66 1.15
C VAL A 134 -27.40 1.72 0.92
N SER A 135 -27.74 0.93 1.95
CA SER A 135 -28.95 0.10 1.96
C SER A 135 -30.10 1.00 1.57
N ALA A 136 -30.67 0.71 0.40
CA ALA A 136 -31.87 1.37 -0.07
C ALA A 136 -32.96 1.21 0.99
N VAL A 137 -33.37 2.31 1.56
CA VAL A 137 -34.57 2.40 2.40
C VAL A 137 -35.76 2.05 1.49
N PRO A 138 -36.69 1.17 1.93
CA PRO A 138 -37.86 0.81 1.11
C PRO A 138 -38.71 2.01 0.79
N ALA A 139 -39.06 2.18 -0.46
CA ALA A 139 -39.94 3.21 -0.99
C ALA A 139 -41.31 3.13 -0.37
N ALA A 140 -41.79 4.23 0.21
CA ALA A 140 -43.19 4.50 0.42
C ALA A 140 -43.81 5.15 -0.84
N ALA A 141 -45.03 4.75 -1.14
CA ALA A 141 -45.83 4.84 -2.35
C ALA A 141 -46.18 6.28 -2.89
N PRO A 142 -46.85 6.37 -4.04
CA PRO A 142 -46.66 7.42 -5.06
C PRO A 142 -47.67 8.54 -5.08
N ALA A 143 -47.28 9.73 -5.58
CA ALA A 143 -48.17 10.71 -6.24
C ALA A 143 -47.38 11.94 -6.74
N PRO A 144 -47.92 12.77 -7.65
CA PRO A 144 -48.22 12.49 -9.04
C PRO A 144 -47.37 13.33 -10.04
N LYS A 145 -47.49 12.96 -11.31
CA LYS A 145 -46.79 13.48 -12.50
C LYS A 145 -46.69 15.01 -12.61
N ALA A 146 -45.47 15.50 -12.81
CA ALA A 146 -45.21 16.74 -13.52
C ALA A 146 -44.17 16.46 -14.61
N SER A 147 -44.46 16.93 -15.80
CA SER A 147 -43.74 16.74 -17.06
C SER A 147 -42.34 17.33 -17.04
N VAL A 148 -41.35 16.51 -17.39
CA VAL A 148 -39.96 16.93 -17.55
C VAL A 148 -39.65 17.16 -19.03
N PRO A 149 -39.06 18.30 -19.42
CA PRO A 149 -38.44 18.48 -20.74
C PRO A 149 -37.16 17.65 -20.84
N PRO A 150 -36.74 17.23 -22.05
CA PRO A 150 -35.62 16.32 -22.21
C PRO A 150 -34.29 16.93 -21.79
N ALA A 151 -33.62 16.27 -20.88
CA ALA A 151 -32.27 16.61 -20.42
C ALA A 151 -31.27 16.45 -21.57
N ALA A 152 -30.57 17.52 -21.88
CA ALA A 152 -29.41 17.53 -22.75
C ALA A 152 -28.26 16.74 -22.08
N THR A 153 -27.72 15.77 -22.78
CA THR A 153 -26.48 15.10 -22.46
C THR A 153 -25.35 16.10 -22.28
N PRO A 154 -24.58 16.10 -21.19
CA PRO A 154 -23.38 16.91 -21.09
C PRO A 154 -22.30 16.32 -22.02
N LYS A 155 -22.12 16.96 -23.17
CA LYS A 155 -21.01 16.73 -24.06
C LYS A 155 -19.80 17.34 -23.37
N ALA A 156 -18.87 16.51 -22.88
CA ALA A 156 -17.59 16.99 -22.37
C ALA A 156 -16.87 17.75 -23.49
N PRO A 157 -16.42 18.98 -23.28
CA PRO A 157 -15.58 19.67 -24.24
C PRO A 157 -14.19 19.02 -24.21
N VAL A 158 -13.85 18.26 -25.24
CA VAL A 158 -12.46 17.94 -25.57
C VAL A 158 -11.81 19.26 -26.01
N ALA A 159 -11.10 19.90 -25.10
CA ALA A 159 -10.27 21.04 -25.42
C ALA A 159 -9.06 20.56 -26.23
N SER A 160 -9.24 20.44 -27.54
CA SER A 160 -8.13 20.32 -28.48
C SER A 160 -7.65 21.76 -28.77
N GLY A 161 -6.86 22.32 -27.88
CA GLY A 161 -6.29 23.65 -27.99
C GLY A 161 -4.93 23.73 -27.35
N ASP A 162 -4.04 24.47 -27.95
CA ASP A 162 -2.72 24.81 -27.41
C ASP A 162 -2.95 25.57 -26.09
N ILE A 163 -2.52 25.01 -24.97
CA ILE A 163 -2.70 25.63 -23.64
C ILE A 163 -1.53 26.60 -23.45
N SER A 164 -1.66 27.80 -23.97
CA SER A 164 -0.65 28.85 -23.80
C SER A 164 -0.78 29.61 -22.48
N ASP A 165 -1.93 29.54 -21.84
CA ASP A 165 -2.19 30.19 -20.54
C ASP A 165 -2.64 29.14 -19.51
N TRP A 166 -1.68 28.59 -18.76
CA TRP A 166 -1.92 27.58 -17.73
C TRP A 166 -2.85 28.09 -16.60
N PRO A 167 -2.69 29.29 -16.05
CA PRO A 167 -3.60 29.82 -15.04
C PRO A 167 -5.05 29.91 -15.50
N ALA A 168 -5.30 30.38 -16.73
CA ALA A 168 -6.63 30.45 -17.28
C ALA A 168 -7.23 29.06 -17.51
N PHE A 169 -6.42 28.10 -17.98
CA PHE A 169 -6.85 26.72 -18.15
C PHE A 169 -7.24 26.05 -16.83
N VAL A 170 -6.45 26.22 -15.75
CA VAL A 170 -6.74 25.69 -14.42
C VAL A 170 -8.08 26.20 -13.88
N GLN A 171 -8.48 27.43 -14.21
CA GLN A 171 -9.77 27.98 -13.82
C GLN A 171 -10.96 27.30 -14.51
N THR A 172 -10.75 26.71 -15.69
CA THR A 172 -11.81 25.97 -16.42
C THR A 172 -11.99 24.54 -15.89
N LEU A 173 -11.03 24.03 -15.10
CA LEU A 173 -11.11 22.70 -14.51
C LEU A 173 -11.94 22.74 -13.22
N THR A 174 -12.84 21.77 -13.07
CA THR A 174 -13.59 21.55 -11.82
C THR A 174 -12.69 20.85 -10.79
N LEU A 175 -11.71 21.59 -10.25
CA LEU A 175 -10.80 21.12 -9.21
C LEU A 175 -11.19 21.75 -7.87
N ASP A 176 -11.16 20.96 -6.80
CA ASP A 176 -11.46 21.40 -5.44
C ASP A 176 -10.27 21.20 -4.47
N GLY A 177 -10.23 22.04 -3.43
CA GLY A 177 -9.29 21.90 -2.31
C GLY A 177 -7.83 21.87 -2.72
N ALA A 178 -7.09 20.87 -2.23
CA ALA A 178 -5.65 20.71 -2.44
C ALA A 178 -5.25 20.56 -3.90
N ALA A 179 -6.11 19.94 -4.74
CA ALA A 179 -5.83 19.76 -6.17
C ALA A 179 -5.80 21.11 -6.91
N ARG A 180 -6.71 22.02 -6.60
CA ARG A 180 -6.72 23.38 -7.16
C ARG A 180 -5.48 24.17 -6.70
N GLN A 181 -5.14 24.10 -5.42
CA GLN A 181 -3.95 24.75 -4.89
C GLN A 181 -2.69 24.25 -5.58
N LEU A 182 -2.53 22.94 -5.74
CA LEU A 182 -1.39 22.36 -6.44
C LEU A 182 -1.32 22.86 -7.89
N ALA A 183 -2.43 22.79 -8.63
CA ALA A 183 -2.49 23.20 -10.04
C ALA A 183 -2.15 24.68 -10.24
N THR A 184 -2.52 25.58 -9.31
CA THR A 184 -2.19 27.03 -9.39
C THR A 184 -0.70 27.32 -9.14
N HIS A 185 0.01 26.40 -8.45
CA HIS A 185 1.46 26.53 -8.21
C HIS A 185 2.32 25.76 -9.21
N CYS A 186 1.71 25.02 -10.15
CA CYS A 186 2.42 24.37 -11.24
C CYS A 186 2.53 25.29 -12.46
N ALA A 187 3.56 25.05 -13.29
CA ALA A 187 3.72 25.66 -14.60
C ALA A 187 3.69 24.58 -15.68
N LEU A 188 3.08 24.89 -16.83
CA LEU A 188 3.08 23.99 -17.97
C LEU A 188 4.50 23.89 -18.55
N ALA A 189 5.10 22.71 -18.48
CA ALA A 189 6.44 22.46 -19.02
C ALA A 189 6.39 21.89 -20.44
N ALA A 190 5.42 21.05 -20.76
CA ALA A 190 5.23 20.46 -22.08
C ALA A 190 3.79 19.99 -22.27
N GLN A 191 3.32 20.01 -23.51
CA GLN A 191 2.01 19.51 -23.90
C GLN A 191 2.15 18.60 -25.12
N SER A 192 1.47 17.46 -25.09
CA SER A 192 1.26 16.60 -26.24
C SER A 192 -0.25 16.27 -26.37
N PRO A 193 -0.72 15.69 -27.51
CA PRO A 193 -2.15 15.37 -27.67
C PRO A 193 -2.75 14.45 -26.59
N PHE A 194 -1.91 13.77 -25.84
CA PHE A 194 -2.32 12.77 -24.85
C PHE A 194 -1.73 13.02 -23.44
N GLU A 195 -0.87 14.04 -23.27
CA GLU A 195 -0.16 14.27 -22.00
C GLU A 195 0.13 15.75 -21.78
N ILE A 196 -0.09 16.23 -20.56
CA ILE A 196 0.30 17.56 -20.07
C ILE A 196 1.34 17.32 -18.96
N ARG A 197 2.49 17.96 -19.03
CA ARG A 197 3.57 17.92 -18.03
C ARG A 197 3.82 19.28 -17.43
#